data_206b4a94ae4b5c204b3f010037fc3a1f
#
_entry.id   206b4a94ae4b5c204b3f010037fc3a1f
#
_cell.length_a   1.000
_cell.length_b   1.000
_cell.length_c   1.000
_cell.angle_alpha   90.00
_cell.angle_beta   90.00
_cell.angle_gamma   90.00
#
_symmetry.space_group_name_H-M   'P 1'
#
loop_
_entity.id
_entity.type
_entity.pdbx_description
1 polymer ?
#
loop_
_entity_poly.entity_id
_entity_poly.type
_entity_poly.pdbx_seq_one_letter_code
_entity_poly.pdbx_strand_id
1 'polypeptide(L)'
;MGGGSLKLFFNIQGSDFTHAGHPSSEVKKVLKQLGIDGKTIKNIVIALYEAEVNVVAHAWKGVVEVEIDENKITIQVNDEGPGIPDIDLAMQAGYSTASKKVREMGFGAGMGLPNIKKNTDELVIETEVGKGTRVKMVNYFS
;
A
#
# COMPACT_ATOMS: atom_id res chain seq x y z
N MET A 1 7.14 -14.97 -25.93
CA MET A 1 8.05 -14.67 -25.15
C MET A 1 7.75 -13.97 -23.86
N GLY A 2 8.02 -14.52 -22.85
CA GLY A 2 7.89 -13.89 -21.58
C GLY A 2 8.91 -12.76 -21.44
N GLY A 3 9.04 -12.18 -20.32
CA GLY A 3 10.06 -11.22 -20.00
C GLY A 3 9.69 -9.77 -20.13
N GLY A 4 8.49 -9.46 -20.56
CA GLY A 4 7.99 -8.11 -20.45
C GLY A 4 7.45 -7.84 -19.06
N SER A 5 7.45 -6.59 -18.65
CA SER A 5 6.77 -6.16 -17.44
C SER A 5 5.86 -4.98 -17.74
N LEU A 6 4.76 -4.91 -17.00
CA LEU A 6 3.83 -3.79 -17.05
C LEU A 6 4.10 -2.90 -15.86
N LYS A 7 4.26 -1.60 -16.11
CA LYS A 7 4.52 -0.62 -15.05
C LYS A 7 3.37 0.38 -14.97
N LEU A 8 2.95 0.67 -13.75
CA LEU A 8 1.91 1.66 -13.46
C LEU A 8 2.41 2.61 -12.38
N PHE A 9 2.00 3.86 -12.46
CA PHE A 9 2.39 4.90 -11.50
C PHE A 9 1.15 5.70 -11.09
N PHE A 10 1.04 5.98 -9.80
CA PHE A 10 -0.06 6.78 -9.26
C PHE A 10 0.48 7.78 -8.25
N ASN A 11 -0.09 8.98 -8.24
CA ASN A 11 0.23 9.98 -7.23
C ASN A 11 -0.88 10.02 -6.17
N ILE A 12 -0.48 10.15 -4.90
CA ILE A 12 -1.41 10.25 -3.78
C ILE A 12 -1.10 11.54 -3.03
N GLN A 13 -2.14 12.31 -2.71
CA GLN A 13 -2.01 13.50 -1.87
C GLN A 13 -2.43 13.16 -0.44
N GLY A 14 -1.67 13.66 0.54
CA GLY A 14 -2.05 13.53 1.94
C GLY A 14 -3.40 14.21 2.18
N SER A 15 -4.20 13.65 3.06
CA SER A 15 -5.53 14.13 3.41
C SER A 15 -6.57 14.06 2.29
N ASP A 16 -6.25 13.47 1.14
CA ASP A 16 -7.20 13.31 0.04
C ASP A 16 -7.98 11.99 0.21
N PHE A 17 -8.93 11.97 1.14
CA PHE A 17 -9.74 10.81 1.42
C PHE A 17 -10.73 10.47 0.30
N THR A 18 -11.05 11.46 -0.54
CA THR A 18 -12.00 11.27 -1.64
C THR A 18 -11.48 10.30 -2.69
N HIS A 19 -10.17 10.37 -2.98
CA HIS A 19 -9.54 9.53 -4.01
C HIS A 19 -8.81 8.31 -3.44
N ALA A 20 -8.93 8.05 -2.15
CA ALA A 20 -8.36 6.84 -1.55
C ALA A 20 -8.99 5.61 -2.21
N GLY A 21 -8.15 4.66 -2.62
CA GLY A 21 -8.60 3.45 -3.30
C GLY A 21 -8.53 3.49 -4.81
N HIS A 22 -8.20 4.65 -5.41
CA HIS A 22 -8.08 4.73 -6.87
C HIS A 22 -6.95 3.83 -7.43
N PRO A 23 -5.71 3.86 -6.90
CA PRO A 23 -4.67 2.95 -7.37
C PRO A 23 -5.05 1.48 -7.20
N SER A 24 -5.57 1.07 -6.05
CA SER A 24 -5.95 -0.32 -5.83
C SER A 24 -7.07 -0.77 -6.76
N SER A 25 -8.03 0.09 -7.06
CA SER A 25 -9.10 -0.19 -8.02
C SER A 25 -8.55 -0.41 -9.42
N GLU A 26 -7.61 0.41 -9.87
CA GLU A 26 -7.01 0.29 -11.19
C GLU A 26 -6.14 -0.97 -11.30
N VAL A 27 -5.36 -1.27 -10.26
CA VAL A 27 -4.56 -2.50 -10.21
C VAL A 27 -5.46 -3.73 -10.27
N LYS A 28 -6.58 -3.70 -9.54
CA LYS A 28 -7.56 -4.79 -9.58
C LYS A 28 -8.05 -5.07 -11.00
N LYS A 29 -8.37 -4.02 -11.75
CA LYS A 29 -8.81 -4.18 -13.15
C LYS A 29 -7.76 -4.84 -14.01
N VAL A 30 -6.51 -4.40 -13.90
CA VAL A 30 -5.40 -4.95 -14.66
C VAL A 30 -5.18 -6.43 -14.32
N LEU A 31 -5.19 -6.78 -13.04
CA LEU A 31 -4.99 -8.16 -12.61
C LEU A 31 -6.11 -9.08 -13.10
N LYS A 32 -7.34 -8.60 -13.12
CA LYS A 32 -8.46 -9.36 -13.68
C LYS A 32 -8.28 -9.59 -15.18
N GLN A 33 -7.86 -8.58 -15.92
CA GLN A 33 -7.59 -8.70 -17.35
C GLN A 33 -6.48 -9.70 -17.65
N LEU A 34 -5.50 -9.82 -16.73
CA LEU A 34 -4.40 -10.75 -16.86
C LEU A 34 -4.77 -12.18 -16.43
N GLY A 35 -5.97 -12.38 -15.92
CA GLY A 35 -6.43 -13.71 -15.51
C GLY A 35 -5.86 -14.21 -14.20
N ILE A 36 -5.38 -13.30 -13.33
CA ILE A 36 -4.88 -13.68 -12.02
C ILE A 36 -6.05 -14.16 -11.15
N ASP A 37 -5.80 -15.18 -10.32
CA ASP A 37 -6.87 -15.77 -9.50
C ASP A 37 -7.42 -14.78 -8.47
N GLY A 38 -8.70 -14.97 -8.12
CA GLY A 38 -9.40 -14.02 -7.25
C GLY A 38 -8.83 -13.88 -5.87
N LYS A 39 -8.29 -14.96 -5.28
CA LYS A 39 -7.71 -14.90 -3.94
C LYS A 39 -6.43 -14.04 -3.94
N THR A 40 -5.59 -14.24 -4.94
CA THR A 40 -4.35 -13.46 -5.09
C THR A 40 -4.67 -11.99 -5.32
N ILE A 41 -5.64 -11.69 -6.20
CA ILE A 41 -6.09 -10.32 -6.44
C ILE A 41 -6.57 -9.67 -5.13
N LYS A 42 -7.39 -10.39 -4.36
CA LYS A 42 -7.91 -9.88 -3.09
C LYS A 42 -6.80 -9.50 -2.14
N ASN A 43 -5.79 -10.36 -1.99
CA ASN A 43 -4.66 -10.10 -1.10
C ASN A 43 -3.88 -8.84 -1.54
N ILE A 44 -3.61 -8.73 -2.84
CA ILE A 44 -2.88 -7.59 -3.39
C ILE A 44 -3.66 -6.30 -3.18
N VAL A 45 -4.96 -6.31 -3.46
CA VAL A 45 -5.82 -5.12 -3.35
C VAL A 45 -5.92 -4.66 -1.90
N ILE A 46 -6.06 -5.58 -0.94
CA ILE A 46 -6.11 -5.22 0.48
C ILE A 46 -4.79 -4.57 0.90
N ALA A 47 -3.66 -5.18 0.56
CA ALA A 47 -2.35 -4.65 0.94
C ALA A 47 -2.12 -3.25 0.35
N LEU A 48 -2.40 -3.08 -0.94
CA LEU A 48 -2.22 -1.78 -1.59
C LEU A 48 -3.16 -0.72 -1.02
N TYR A 49 -4.42 -1.05 -0.80
CA TYR A 49 -5.37 -0.11 -0.23
C TYR A 49 -4.94 0.38 1.15
N GLU A 50 -4.46 -0.52 2.00
CA GLU A 50 -3.97 -0.15 3.33
C GLU A 50 -2.75 0.77 3.23
N ALA A 51 -1.85 0.53 2.28
CA ALA A 51 -0.70 1.40 2.04
C ALA A 51 -1.14 2.78 1.55
N GLU A 52 -2.13 2.86 0.67
CA GLU A 52 -2.71 4.12 0.20
C GLU A 52 -3.31 4.92 1.36
N VAL A 53 -4.08 4.24 2.21
CA VAL A 53 -4.71 4.88 3.36
C VAL A 53 -3.68 5.43 4.32
N ASN A 54 -2.57 4.71 4.52
CA ASN A 54 -1.48 5.22 5.35
C ASN A 54 -0.90 6.52 4.81
N VAL A 55 -0.71 6.64 3.50
CA VAL A 55 -0.25 7.90 2.90
C VAL A 55 -1.26 9.01 3.12
N VAL A 56 -2.53 8.73 2.83
CA VAL A 56 -3.60 9.74 2.97
C VAL A 56 -3.75 10.20 4.42
N ALA A 57 -3.64 9.28 5.37
CA ALA A 57 -3.85 9.58 6.79
C ALA A 57 -2.64 10.22 7.48
N HIS A 58 -1.41 9.92 7.03
CA HIS A 58 -0.20 10.28 7.79
C HIS A 58 0.84 11.05 7.00
N ALA A 59 0.87 10.97 5.69
CA ALA A 59 1.90 11.61 4.87
C ALA A 59 1.39 12.87 4.18
N TRP A 60 2.33 13.61 3.59
CA TRP A 60 2.00 14.81 2.81
C TRP A 60 1.66 14.44 1.37
N LYS A 61 2.40 13.52 0.80
CA LYS A 61 2.17 12.99 -0.54
C LYS A 61 2.90 11.67 -0.71
N GLY A 62 2.53 10.92 -1.75
CA GLY A 62 3.19 9.68 -2.07
C GLY A 62 3.07 9.32 -3.54
N VAL A 63 3.89 8.36 -3.97
CA VAL A 63 3.84 7.78 -5.30
C VAL A 63 3.74 6.27 -5.15
N VAL A 64 2.81 5.67 -5.87
CA VAL A 64 2.68 4.22 -5.99
C VAL A 64 3.31 3.79 -7.30
N GLU A 65 4.28 2.89 -7.23
CA GLU A 65 4.91 2.28 -8.40
C GLU A 65 4.55 0.80 -8.43
N VAL A 66 3.99 0.34 -9.53
CA VAL A 66 3.57 -1.05 -9.70
C VAL A 66 4.32 -1.67 -10.87
N GLU A 67 4.91 -2.84 -10.65
CA GLU A 67 5.51 -3.62 -11.70
C GLU A 67 4.94 -5.03 -11.68
N ILE A 68 4.40 -5.46 -12.81
CA ILE A 68 3.79 -6.79 -12.95
C ILE A 68 4.56 -7.55 -14.02
N ASP A 69 5.11 -8.71 -13.65
CA ASP A 69 5.72 -9.63 -14.61
C ASP A 69 4.97 -10.97 -14.60
N GLU A 70 5.52 -11.99 -15.25
CA GLU A 70 4.87 -13.29 -15.34
C GLU A 70 4.69 -13.99 -14.00
N ASN A 71 5.55 -13.68 -13.04
CA ASN A 71 5.67 -14.45 -11.80
C ASN A 71 5.11 -13.72 -10.59
N LYS A 72 5.14 -12.38 -10.61
CA LYS A 72 4.82 -11.60 -9.41
C LYS A 72 4.41 -10.18 -9.74
N ILE A 73 3.83 -9.54 -8.74
CA ILE A 73 3.62 -8.11 -8.71
C ILE A 73 4.48 -7.51 -7.60
N THR A 74 5.18 -6.43 -7.92
CA THR A 74 5.96 -5.66 -6.96
C THR A 74 5.36 -4.27 -6.88
N ILE A 75 5.00 -3.84 -5.68
CA ILE A 75 4.40 -2.53 -5.45
C ILE A 75 5.28 -1.79 -4.45
N GLN A 76 5.68 -0.56 -4.80
CA GLN A 76 6.37 0.33 -3.89
C GLN A 76 5.51 1.56 -3.66
N VAL A 77 5.31 1.89 -2.40
CA VAL A 77 4.63 3.12 -2.01
C VAL A 77 5.66 3.98 -1.29
N ASN A 78 6.09 5.04 -1.96
CA ASN A 78 7.10 5.96 -1.43
C ASN A 78 6.39 7.25 -1.05
N ASP A 79 6.44 7.63 0.23
CA ASP A 79 5.81 8.85 0.68
C ASP A 79 6.82 9.87 1.21
N GLU A 80 6.39 11.12 1.22
CA GLU A 80 7.06 12.20 1.93
C GLU A 80 6.14 12.58 3.09
N GLY A 81 6.66 12.46 4.30
CA GLY A 81 5.88 12.66 5.50
C GLY A 81 6.73 12.56 6.75
N PRO A 82 6.08 12.48 7.92
CA PRO A 82 6.80 12.44 9.19
C PRO A 82 7.61 11.17 9.44
N GLY A 83 7.37 10.11 8.68
CA GLY A 83 8.02 8.82 8.90
C GLY A 83 7.36 8.03 10.03
N ILE A 84 7.92 6.85 10.31
CA ILE A 84 7.42 5.97 11.37
C ILE A 84 8.52 5.88 12.44
N PRO A 85 8.29 6.46 13.64
CA PRO A 85 9.33 6.44 14.68
C PRO A 85 9.67 5.04 15.20
N ASP A 86 8.70 4.15 15.24
CA ASP A 86 8.87 2.79 15.74
C ASP A 86 8.05 1.81 14.89
N ILE A 87 8.73 1.12 13.98
CA ILE A 87 8.07 0.18 13.06
C ILE A 87 7.48 -1.01 13.83
N ASP A 88 8.18 -1.51 14.83
CA ASP A 88 7.70 -2.67 15.60
C ASP A 88 6.39 -2.33 16.29
N LEU A 89 6.29 -1.13 16.88
CA LEU A 89 5.07 -0.67 17.51
C LEU A 89 3.96 -0.46 16.47
N ALA A 90 4.31 0.12 15.32
CA ALA A 90 3.35 0.36 14.25
C ALA A 90 2.80 -0.93 13.64
N MET A 91 3.54 -2.04 13.77
CA MET A 91 3.07 -3.37 13.31
C MET A 91 2.08 -4.00 14.27
N GLN A 92 1.86 -3.44 15.45
CA GLN A 92 0.89 -3.96 16.41
C GLN A 92 -0.52 -3.53 15.98
N ALA A 93 -1.44 -4.49 15.93
CA ALA A 93 -2.83 -4.21 15.60
C ALA A 93 -3.43 -3.24 16.63
N GLY A 94 -4.15 -2.24 16.15
CA GLY A 94 -4.80 -1.23 16.98
C GLY A 94 -3.94 -0.01 17.28
N TYR A 95 -2.62 -0.04 17.06
CA TYR A 95 -1.79 1.15 17.24
C TYR A 95 -1.97 2.11 16.07
N SER A 96 -2.21 3.39 16.35
CA SER A 96 -2.35 4.41 15.31
C SER A 96 -1.99 5.79 15.83
N THR A 97 -1.32 6.59 14.98
CA THR A 97 -1.08 8.02 15.23
C THR A 97 -2.13 8.89 14.52
N ALA A 98 -3.11 8.30 13.88
CA ALA A 98 -4.16 9.05 13.20
C ALA A 98 -4.99 9.86 14.19
N SER A 99 -5.43 11.06 13.77
CA SER A 99 -6.27 11.91 14.60
C SER A 99 -7.63 11.26 14.82
N LYS A 100 -8.34 11.72 15.86
CA LYS A 100 -9.69 11.25 16.15
C LYS A 100 -10.63 11.42 14.94
N LYS A 101 -10.54 12.57 14.26
CA LYS A 101 -11.37 12.84 13.09
C LYS A 101 -11.12 11.82 11.98
N VAL A 102 -9.86 11.51 11.71
CA VAL A 102 -9.49 10.53 10.67
C VAL A 102 -10.01 9.15 11.04
N ARG A 103 -9.89 8.74 12.30
CA ARG A 103 -10.42 7.45 12.78
C ARG A 103 -11.94 7.37 12.65
N GLU A 104 -12.65 8.45 12.95
CA GLU A 104 -14.10 8.52 12.80
C GLU A 104 -14.54 8.35 11.35
N MET A 105 -13.69 8.71 10.40
CA MET A 105 -13.94 8.51 8.98
C MET A 105 -13.63 7.08 8.52
N GLY A 106 -13.17 6.20 9.43
CA GLY A 106 -12.86 4.82 9.12
C GLY A 106 -11.42 4.57 8.69
N PHE A 107 -10.55 5.56 8.80
CA PHE A 107 -9.15 5.45 8.40
C PHE A 107 -8.23 5.44 9.62
N GLY A 108 -7.04 4.83 9.44
CA GLY A 108 -5.99 4.91 10.45
C GLY A 108 -6.31 4.22 11.77
N ALA A 109 -7.09 3.13 11.73
CA ALA A 109 -7.49 2.40 12.93
C ALA A 109 -6.39 1.52 13.53
N GLY A 110 -5.15 1.60 13.02
CA GLY A 110 -4.04 0.81 13.52
C GLY A 110 -3.94 -0.59 12.93
N MET A 111 -4.68 -0.88 11.87
CA MET A 111 -4.66 -2.19 11.21
C MET A 111 -3.90 -2.17 9.88
N GLY A 112 -3.42 -1.01 9.41
CA GLY A 112 -2.81 -0.86 8.10
C GLY A 112 -1.58 -1.74 7.89
N LEU A 113 -0.53 -1.54 8.67
CA LEU A 113 0.71 -2.32 8.52
C LEU A 113 0.51 -3.81 8.81
N PRO A 114 -0.21 -4.22 9.88
CA PRO A 114 -0.52 -5.63 10.09
C PRO A 114 -1.28 -6.26 8.91
N ASN A 115 -2.24 -5.56 8.33
CA ASN A 115 -2.98 -6.05 7.16
C ASN A 115 -2.10 -6.15 5.93
N ILE A 116 -1.18 -5.23 5.72
CA ILE A 116 -0.23 -5.29 4.62
C ILE A 116 0.63 -6.56 4.76
N LYS A 117 1.20 -6.78 5.94
CA LYS A 117 2.03 -7.95 6.20
C LYS A 117 1.27 -9.25 5.97
N LYS A 118 0.04 -9.33 6.46
CA LYS A 118 -0.80 -10.52 6.35
C LYS A 118 -1.12 -10.87 4.89
N ASN A 119 -1.20 -9.88 4.02
CA ASN A 119 -1.66 -10.06 2.64
C ASN A 119 -0.54 -9.96 1.60
N THR A 120 0.73 -10.00 2.02
CA THR A 120 1.87 -9.98 1.12
C THR A 120 2.77 -11.19 1.36
N ASP A 121 3.47 -11.61 0.31
CA ASP A 121 4.47 -12.67 0.43
C ASP A 121 5.79 -12.12 0.95
N GLU A 122 6.16 -10.90 0.54
CA GLU A 122 7.34 -10.20 1.03
C GLU A 122 6.98 -8.76 1.34
N LEU A 123 7.51 -8.24 2.42
CA LEU A 123 7.28 -6.87 2.85
C LEU A 123 8.57 -6.27 3.38
N VAL A 124 8.95 -5.12 2.83
CA VAL A 124 10.09 -4.33 3.32
C VAL A 124 9.59 -2.92 3.61
N ILE A 125 9.87 -2.43 4.81
CA ILE A 125 9.51 -1.07 5.21
C ILE A 125 10.80 -0.34 5.57
N GLU A 126 11.05 0.78 4.88
CA GLU A 126 12.17 1.67 5.17
C GLU A 126 11.59 3.04 5.51
N THR A 127 12.04 3.64 6.59
CA THR A 127 11.50 4.91 7.05
C THR A 127 12.59 5.80 7.62
N GLU A 128 12.40 7.12 7.47
CA GLU A 128 13.27 8.13 8.07
C GLU A 128 12.39 9.22 8.65
N VAL A 129 12.48 9.39 9.97
CA VAL A 129 11.68 10.40 10.68
C VAL A 129 11.93 11.79 10.10
N GLY A 130 10.85 12.50 9.79
CA GLY A 130 10.92 13.83 9.19
C GLY A 130 11.05 13.85 7.68
N LYS A 131 11.24 12.70 7.02
CA LYS A 131 11.36 12.61 5.57
C LYS A 131 10.27 11.77 4.92
N GLY A 132 10.07 10.53 5.36
CA GLY A 132 9.02 9.71 4.80
C GLY A 132 9.25 8.23 4.97
N THR A 133 8.45 7.44 4.24
CA THR A 133 8.44 5.98 4.34
C THR A 133 8.35 5.36 2.96
N ARG A 134 9.07 4.26 2.77
CA ARG A 134 8.97 3.40 1.60
C ARG A 134 8.44 2.05 2.05
N VAL A 135 7.33 1.62 1.44
CA VAL A 135 6.76 0.28 1.66
C VAL A 135 6.89 -0.49 0.36
N LYS A 136 7.63 -1.59 0.37
CA LYS A 136 7.76 -2.47 -0.79
C LYS A 136 7.05 -3.77 -0.50
N MET A 137 6.11 -4.13 -1.36
CA MET A 137 5.27 -5.31 -1.24
C MET A 137 5.47 -6.20 -2.46
N VAL A 138 5.62 -7.51 -2.24
CA VAL A 138 5.71 -8.48 -3.32
C VAL A 138 4.68 -9.58 -3.09
N ASN A 139 3.90 -9.88 -4.13
CA ASN A 139 2.99 -11.03 -4.14
C ASN A 139 3.29 -11.88 -5.37
N TYR A 140 3.48 -13.17 -5.16
CA TYR A 140 3.72 -14.13 -6.22
C TYR A 140 2.39 -14.66 -6.76
N PHE A 141 2.34 -14.94 -8.06
CA PHE A 141 1.09 -15.35 -8.70
C PHE A 141 0.78 -16.84 -8.56
N SER A 142 1.75 -17.62 -8.17
CA SER A 142 1.49 -19.04 -7.87
C SER A 142 2.68 -19.72 -7.23
#